data_fae963af4fa53f08b1a6515a6a55e727
#
_entry.id   fae963af4fa53f08b1a6515a6a55e727
#
_cell.length_a   1.000
_cell.length_b   1.000
_cell.length_c   1.000
_cell.angle_alpha   90.00
_cell.angle_beta   90.00
_cell.angle_gamma   90.00
#
_symmetry.space_group_name_H-M   'P 1'
#
loop_
_entity.id
_entity.type
_entity.pdbx_description
1 polymer ?
#
loop_
_entity_poly.entity_id
_entity_poly.type
_entity_poly.pdbx_seq_one_letter_code
_entity_poly.pdbx_strand_id
1 'polypeptide(L)'
;MSLGYVTATDLGNALLPLYTRGETVSQTTEDKPLLKWFEEKKKSFPGGNSYVSDPVQGAYMSDTQGLQGYSQDDQLQFGQAMNIQRTSYPWKEHNFGLIISWSELKADGITIDSNQKETKHSERELFVLTGIMKNRMADFMESYQRSKARLFFLDGSQDSKAMPGLQSIITQTPAVGTTGGISRSAYPWWQHRVNLNLTPSAENQSMCRFFQTELRQLRKYSGRPSKAICGSSFLNALETEVYAKGVLTQTGFQNKGQTTFGMAKISLLGLGEFEWDPMLDDLGQGKLCYIMDDRRIKVRPMEDEDDKVLVPERPYNYLVFLYNMTWTGVMTSEQLNCQGLYGIN
;
A
#
# COMPACT_ATOMS: atom_id res chain seq x y z
N MET A 1 -12.69 -17.96 -20.88
CA MET A 1 -11.97 -16.69 -20.85
C MET A 1 -11.41 -16.42 -22.23
N SER A 2 -11.88 -15.41 -22.92
CA SER A 2 -11.33 -15.03 -24.22
C SER A 2 -10.03 -14.28 -23.94
N LEU A 3 -8.92 -14.86 -24.38
CA LEU A 3 -7.65 -14.15 -24.46
C LEU A 3 -7.84 -12.99 -25.44
N GLY A 4 -7.83 -11.75 -24.92
CA GLY A 4 -7.86 -10.57 -25.75
C GLY A 4 -6.58 -10.53 -26.60
N TYR A 5 -6.71 -10.83 -27.88
CA TYR A 5 -5.61 -10.69 -28.80
C TYR A 5 -5.31 -9.19 -28.97
N VAL A 6 -4.07 -8.81 -28.69
CA VAL A 6 -3.56 -7.49 -29.06
C VAL A 6 -3.73 -7.35 -30.57
N THR A 7 -4.50 -6.37 -30.99
CA THR A 7 -4.79 -6.18 -32.41
C THR A 7 -3.55 -5.67 -33.14
N ALA A 8 -3.41 -6.00 -34.41
CA ALA A 8 -2.31 -5.52 -35.28
C ALA A 8 -2.20 -3.98 -35.30
N THR A 9 -3.28 -3.27 -34.93
CA THR A 9 -3.32 -1.81 -34.77
C THR A 9 -2.51 -1.33 -33.56
N ASP A 10 -2.51 -2.06 -32.44
CA ASP A 10 -1.73 -1.67 -31.25
C ASP A 10 -0.23 -1.85 -31.49
N LEU A 11 0.14 -2.88 -32.24
CA LEU A 11 1.52 -3.11 -32.71
C LEU A 11 1.96 -2.04 -33.72
N GLY A 12 1.08 -1.68 -34.67
CA GLY A 12 1.34 -0.59 -35.61
C GLY A 12 1.58 0.75 -34.90
N ASN A 13 0.80 1.06 -33.89
CA ASN A 13 0.99 2.28 -33.09
C ASN A 13 2.25 2.25 -32.24
N ALA A 14 2.69 1.09 -31.78
CA ALA A 14 3.96 0.92 -31.06
C ALA A 14 5.19 1.03 -31.97
N LEU A 15 5.05 0.72 -33.26
CA LEU A 15 6.12 0.83 -34.27
C LEU A 15 6.25 2.22 -34.90
N LEU A 16 5.19 3.04 -34.85
CA LEU A 16 5.21 4.42 -35.35
C LEU A 16 6.33 5.30 -34.74
N PRO A 17 6.73 5.13 -33.46
CA PRO A 17 7.87 5.88 -32.89
C PRO A 17 9.21 5.65 -33.55
N LEU A 18 9.35 4.63 -34.39
CA LEU A 18 10.55 4.43 -35.20
C LEU A 18 10.81 5.59 -36.22
N TYR A 19 9.75 6.30 -36.57
CA TYR A 19 9.83 7.46 -37.47
C TYR A 19 9.72 8.81 -36.76
N THR A 20 9.11 8.83 -35.56
CA THR A 20 9.08 10.00 -34.72
C THR A 20 10.11 9.84 -33.60
N ARG A 21 11.17 10.65 -33.63
CA ARG A 21 12.20 10.69 -32.58
C ARG A 21 11.59 11.17 -31.26
N GLY A 22 11.07 10.25 -30.45
CA GLY A 22 10.53 10.54 -29.14
C GLY A 22 10.29 9.27 -28.34
N GLU A 23 10.56 9.31 -27.04
CA GLU A 23 10.14 8.23 -26.12
C GLU A 23 8.62 8.25 -26.00
N THR A 24 8.01 7.08 -25.92
CA THR A 24 6.58 6.96 -25.63
C THR A 24 6.31 7.49 -24.22
N VAL A 25 5.57 8.58 -24.11
CA VAL A 25 5.17 9.15 -22.82
C VAL A 25 3.84 8.52 -22.40
N SER A 26 3.85 7.81 -21.30
CA SER A 26 2.63 7.27 -20.71
C SER A 26 1.77 8.42 -20.14
N GLN A 27 0.51 8.48 -20.54
CA GLN A 27 -0.46 9.45 -20.00
C GLN A 27 -1.24 8.89 -18.81
N THR A 28 -1.06 7.61 -18.48
CA THR A 28 -1.84 6.87 -17.49
C THR A 28 -1.04 6.43 -16.28
N THR A 29 0.21 6.87 -16.17
CA THR A 29 1.06 6.58 -15.01
C THR A 29 0.53 7.34 -13.80
N GLU A 30 0.11 6.61 -12.77
CA GLU A 30 -0.42 7.16 -11.53
C GLU A 30 0.65 7.21 -10.45
N ASP A 31 0.55 8.20 -9.59
CA ASP A 31 1.35 8.21 -8.37
C ASP A 31 0.78 7.20 -7.35
N LYS A 32 1.66 6.52 -6.63
CA LYS A 32 1.32 5.44 -5.69
C LYS A 32 1.97 5.70 -4.33
N PRO A 33 1.50 6.71 -3.59
CA PRO A 33 2.14 7.13 -2.34
C PRO A 33 2.18 6.03 -1.28
N LEU A 34 1.08 5.29 -1.12
CA LEU A 34 1.03 4.18 -0.16
C LEU A 34 2.02 3.08 -0.49
N LEU A 35 2.10 2.68 -1.78
CA LEU A 35 3.03 1.65 -2.21
C LEU A 35 4.47 2.07 -1.94
N LYS A 36 4.86 3.30 -2.34
CA LYS A 36 6.20 3.84 -2.09
C LYS A 36 6.55 3.82 -0.61
N TRP A 37 5.63 4.27 0.23
CA TRP A 37 5.84 4.33 1.66
C TRP A 37 6.04 2.94 2.29
N PHE A 38 5.27 1.93 1.90
CA PHE A 38 5.45 0.58 2.38
C PHE A 38 6.73 -0.07 1.85
N GLU A 39 7.12 0.20 0.62
CA GLU A 39 8.36 -0.34 0.05
C GLU A 39 9.60 0.24 0.73
N GLU A 40 9.61 1.52 1.08
CA GLU A 40 10.69 2.13 1.86
C GLU A 40 10.83 1.54 3.28
N LYS A 41 9.72 1.09 3.88
CA LYS A 41 9.65 0.62 5.27
C LYS A 41 9.48 -0.89 5.39
N LYS A 42 9.57 -1.63 4.30
CA LYS A 42 9.44 -3.09 4.30
C LYS A 42 10.49 -3.76 5.18
N LYS A 43 10.10 -4.87 5.79
CA LYS A 43 10.99 -5.70 6.61
C LYS A 43 10.80 -7.15 6.21
N SER A 44 11.80 -7.74 5.58
CA SER A 44 11.76 -9.16 5.19
C SER A 44 11.62 -10.08 6.40
N PHE A 45 11.08 -11.27 6.16
CA PHE A 45 11.05 -12.34 7.13
C PHE A 45 11.64 -13.62 6.52
N PRO A 46 12.36 -14.44 7.32
CA PRO A 46 12.80 -15.74 6.86
C PRO A 46 11.60 -16.68 6.75
N GLY A 47 11.59 -17.55 5.75
CA GLY A 47 10.61 -18.61 5.63
C GLY A 47 10.64 -19.59 6.81
N GLY A 48 9.90 -20.68 6.72
CA GLY A 48 9.93 -21.77 7.69
C GLY A 48 8.64 -21.97 8.48
N ASN A 49 7.77 -20.96 8.55
CA ASN A 49 6.44 -21.05 9.14
C ASN A 49 5.38 -20.60 8.15
N SER A 50 4.16 -21.13 8.24
CA SER A 50 3.04 -20.72 7.40
C SER A 50 2.44 -19.36 7.75
N TYR A 51 2.93 -18.72 8.81
CA TYR A 51 2.45 -17.42 9.27
C TYR A 51 3.58 -16.64 9.95
N VAL A 52 3.46 -15.31 9.92
CA VAL A 52 4.31 -14.39 10.67
C VAL A 52 3.64 -14.10 12.00
N SER A 53 4.36 -14.25 13.11
CA SER A 53 3.85 -14.10 14.47
C SER A 53 4.69 -13.10 15.24
N ASP A 54 4.03 -12.10 15.81
CA ASP A 54 4.65 -11.13 16.72
C ASP A 54 3.98 -11.22 18.11
N PRO A 55 4.74 -11.16 19.22
CA PRO A 55 4.17 -11.08 20.55
C PRO A 55 3.63 -9.66 20.78
N VAL A 56 2.40 -9.57 21.29
CA VAL A 56 1.73 -8.31 21.61
C VAL A 56 1.28 -8.31 23.05
N GLN A 57 1.61 -7.26 23.78
CA GLN A 57 1.18 -7.07 25.15
C GLN A 57 0.08 -6.00 25.18
N GLY A 58 -1.10 -6.38 25.69
CA GLY A 58 -2.28 -5.51 25.67
C GLY A 58 -2.69 -4.94 27.03
N ALA A 59 -2.23 -5.54 28.11
CA ALA A 59 -2.56 -5.10 29.47
C ALA A 59 -1.32 -5.21 30.37
N TYR A 60 -1.32 -4.49 31.46
CA TYR A 60 -0.30 -4.58 32.50
C TYR A 60 -0.88 -5.17 33.77
N MET A 61 -0.04 -5.65 34.65
CA MET A 61 -0.45 -6.17 35.95
C MET A 61 -1.16 -5.10 36.78
N SER A 62 -0.79 -3.83 36.61
CA SER A 62 -1.44 -2.69 37.25
C SER A 62 -2.94 -2.50 36.88
N ASP A 63 -3.38 -3.10 35.77
CA ASP A 63 -4.79 -3.03 35.34
C ASP A 63 -5.68 -4.01 36.17
N THR A 64 -5.04 -5.02 36.76
CA THR A 64 -5.73 -6.02 37.60
C THR A 64 -5.42 -5.87 39.08
N GLN A 65 -4.25 -5.31 39.40
CA GLN A 65 -3.80 -5.12 40.79
C GLN A 65 -3.10 -3.77 40.92
N GLY A 66 -3.72 -2.86 41.68
CA GLY A 66 -3.15 -1.55 41.97
C GLY A 66 -1.98 -1.62 42.98
N LEU A 67 -1.27 -0.52 43.11
CA LEU A 67 -0.27 -0.35 44.17
C LEU A 67 -1.01 -0.27 45.51
N GLN A 68 -0.68 -1.15 46.47
CA GLN A 68 -1.29 -1.25 47.75
C GLN A 68 -0.37 -0.72 48.85
N GLY A 69 -0.93 0.11 49.76
CA GLY A 69 -0.27 0.43 51.01
C GLY A 69 -0.38 -0.76 51.97
N TYR A 70 0.65 -1.02 52.78
CA TYR A 70 0.63 -2.07 53.79
C TYR A 70 1.19 -1.55 55.14
N SER A 71 0.72 -2.15 56.22
CA SER A 71 1.27 -2.01 57.57
C SER A 71 2.01 -3.29 57.92
N GLN A 72 2.74 -3.28 59.05
CA GLN A 72 3.57 -4.42 59.48
C GLN A 72 2.81 -5.74 59.63
N ASP A 73 1.50 -5.68 59.95
CA ASP A 73 0.66 -6.86 60.15
C ASP A 73 -0.19 -7.27 58.95
N ASP A 74 -0.05 -6.55 57.82
CA ASP A 74 -0.88 -6.80 56.65
C ASP A 74 -0.29 -7.92 55.78
N GLN A 75 -1.15 -8.81 55.28
CA GLN A 75 -0.75 -9.82 54.32
C GLN A 75 -0.57 -9.19 52.94
N LEU A 76 0.62 -9.33 52.36
CA LEU A 76 0.91 -8.84 51.02
C LEU A 76 0.15 -9.65 49.98
N GLN A 77 -0.52 -8.96 49.05
CA GLN A 77 -1.23 -9.58 47.95
C GLN A 77 -0.32 -9.62 46.71
N PHE A 78 -0.32 -10.77 46.04
CA PHE A 78 0.44 -10.99 44.83
C PHE A 78 -0.51 -11.28 43.66
N GLY A 79 -0.35 -10.57 42.55
CA GLY A 79 -1.13 -10.81 41.34
C GLY A 79 -0.27 -11.45 40.26
N GLN A 80 -0.90 -12.18 39.40
CA GLN A 80 -0.30 -12.71 38.16
C GLN A 80 -1.11 -12.23 36.98
N ALA A 81 -0.48 -11.68 35.96
CA ALA A 81 -1.12 -11.30 34.73
C ALA A 81 -0.52 -12.05 33.54
N MET A 82 -1.35 -12.75 32.80
CA MET A 82 -1.02 -13.33 31.49
C MET A 82 -1.47 -12.38 30.40
N ASN A 83 -0.62 -11.44 29.99
CA ASN A 83 -1.03 -10.31 29.15
C ASN A 83 -0.42 -10.35 27.75
N ILE A 84 0.31 -11.42 27.41
CA ILE A 84 0.98 -11.54 26.12
C ILE A 84 0.13 -12.42 25.19
N GLN A 85 -0.29 -11.86 24.08
CA GLN A 85 -0.93 -12.56 22.98
C GLN A 85 0.04 -12.65 21.78
N ARG A 86 -0.12 -13.65 20.93
CA ARG A 86 0.65 -13.77 19.70
C ARG A 86 -0.25 -13.51 18.51
N THR A 87 0.20 -12.65 17.62
CA THR A 87 -0.47 -12.45 16.34
C THR A 87 -0.15 -13.60 15.39
N SER A 88 -1.02 -13.83 14.42
CA SER A 88 -0.82 -14.83 13.36
C SER A 88 -1.30 -14.22 12.06
N TYR A 89 -0.36 -13.91 11.18
CA TYR A 89 -0.61 -13.37 9.84
C TYR A 89 -0.13 -14.37 8.80
N PRO A 90 -1.04 -15.08 8.10
CA PRO A 90 -0.65 -16.00 7.02
C PRO A 90 -0.11 -15.20 5.84
N TRP A 91 1.07 -15.57 5.35
CA TRP A 91 1.60 -14.99 4.13
C TRP A 91 0.94 -15.60 2.89
N LYS A 92 0.99 -14.87 1.78
CA LYS A 92 0.37 -15.23 0.51
C LYS A 92 1.33 -15.01 -0.64
N GLU A 93 1.15 -15.81 -1.70
CA GLU A 93 1.94 -15.76 -2.92
C GLU A 93 1.13 -15.12 -4.04
N HIS A 94 1.76 -14.23 -4.78
CA HIS A 94 1.15 -13.53 -5.90
C HIS A 94 2.03 -13.65 -7.11
N ASN A 95 1.41 -13.81 -8.26
CA ASN A 95 2.08 -13.88 -9.55
C ASN A 95 1.47 -12.87 -10.52
N PHE A 96 2.33 -12.23 -11.29
CA PHE A 96 1.95 -11.37 -12.39
C PHE A 96 2.74 -11.77 -13.63
N GLY A 97 2.05 -12.13 -14.71
CA GLY A 97 2.66 -12.74 -15.88
C GLY A 97 2.40 -11.96 -17.17
N LEU A 98 3.42 -11.91 -18.01
CA LEU A 98 3.34 -11.41 -19.38
C LEU A 98 3.55 -12.57 -20.35
N ILE A 99 2.72 -12.63 -21.39
CA ILE A 99 2.80 -13.62 -22.47
C ILE A 99 3.18 -12.90 -23.75
N ILE A 100 4.22 -13.38 -24.43
CA ILE A 100 4.62 -12.90 -25.76
C ILE A 100 4.50 -14.07 -26.73
N SER A 101 3.65 -13.94 -27.75
CA SER A 101 3.44 -14.99 -28.74
C SER A 101 4.46 -14.90 -29.91
N TRP A 102 4.83 -16.05 -30.45
CA TRP A 102 5.68 -16.07 -31.63
C TRP A 102 5.02 -15.44 -32.85
N SER A 103 3.69 -15.49 -32.92
CA SER A 103 2.94 -14.87 -34.02
C SER A 103 3.10 -13.36 -34.04
N GLU A 104 3.13 -12.73 -32.85
CA GLU A 104 3.40 -11.29 -32.72
C GLU A 104 4.82 -10.96 -33.19
N LEU A 105 5.82 -11.71 -32.72
CA LEU A 105 7.22 -11.49 -33.13
C LEU A 105 7.41 -11.64 -34.63
N LYS A 106 6.75 -12.62 -35.26
CA LYS A 106 6.78 -12.80 -36.71
C LYS A 106 6.08 -11.67 -37.47
N ALA A 107 4.95 -11.15 -36.92
CA ALA A 107 4.26 -10.00 -37.54
C ALA A 107 5.12 -8.74 -37.51
N ASP A 108 5.96 -8.59 -36.50
CA ASP A 108 6.96 -7.50 -36.41
C ASP A 108 8.22 -7.71 -37.26
N GLY A 109 8.25 -8.76 -38.09
CA GLY A 109 9.33 -9.06 -39.00
C GLY A 109 10.56 -9.73 -38.36
N ILE A 110 10.38 -10.30 -37.16
CA ILE A 110 11.47 -11.02 -36.49
C ILE A 110 11.45 -12.49 -36.93
N THR A 111 12.54 -12.97 -37.46
CA THR A 111 12.71 -14.37 -37.82
C THR A 111 13.02 -15.21 -36.59
N ILE A 112 12.17 -16.22 -36.30
CA ILE A 112 12.37 -17.14 -35.20
C ILE A 112 12.75 -18.50 -35.81
N ASP A 113 13.98 -18.90 -35.59
CA ASP A 113 14.49 -20.20 -36.04
C ASP A 113 14.43 -21.19 -34.89
N SER A 114 13.58 -22.22 -35.04
CA SER A 114 13.33 -23.20 -33.97
C SER A 114 14.45 -24.25 -33.84
N ASN A 115 15.32 -24.35 -34.79
CA ASN A 115 16.33 -25.42 -34.92
C ASN A 115 17.75 -25.01 -34.54
N GLN A 116 18.02 -23.71 -34.36
CA GLN A 116 19.35 -23.23 -34.01
C GLN A 116 19.38 -22.79 -32.51
N LYS A 117 20.46 -23.16 -31.83
CA LYS A 117 20.70 -22.73 -30.45
C LYS A 117 20.93 -21.22 -30.33
N GLU A 118 21.32 -20.57 -31.39
CA GLU A 118 21.53 -19.13 -31.50
C GLU A 118 20.98 -18.63 -32.82
N THR A 119 19.90 -17.88 -32.81
CA THR A 119 19.37 -17.21 -33.99
C THR A 119 20.17 -15.92 -34.22
N LYS A 120 20.87 -15.82 -35.34
CA LYS A 120 21.55 -14.57 -35.73
C LYS A 120 20.52 -13.61 -36.31
N HIS A 121 20.17 -12.60 -35.56
CA HIS A 121 19.28 -11.52 -36.02
C HIS A 121 20.09 -10.43 -36.72
N SER A 122 19.47 -9.79 -37.72
CA SER A 122 20.03 -8.59 -38.32
C SER A 122 20.01 -7.42 -37.32
N GLU A 123 20.91 -6.43 -37.50
CA GLU A 123 20.92 -5.24 -36.63
C GLU A 123 19.55 -4.53 -36.56
N ARG A 124 18.81 -4.52 -37.66
CA ARG A 124 17.47 -3.98 -37.77
C ARG A 124 16.47 -4.78 -36.93
N GLU A 125 16.49 -6.08 -36.99
CA GLU A 125 15.63 -6.97 -36.19
C GLU A 125 15.92 -6.83 -34.69
N LEU A 126 17.19 -6.74 -34.30
CA LEU A 126 17.60 -6.51 -32.92
C LEU A 126 17.11 -5.16 -32.41
N PHE A 127 17.16 -4.11 -33.22
CA PHE A 127 16.68 -2.79 -32.85
C PHE A 127 15.15 -2.78 -32.63
N VAL A 128 14.39 -3.38 -33.55
CA VAL A 128 12.93 -3.51 -33.45
C VAL A 128 12.54 -4.34 -32.23
N LEU A 129 13.17 -5.50 -32.03
CA LEU A 129 12.93 -6.37 -30.88
C LEU A 129 13.18 -5.65 -29.55
N THR A 130 14.30 -4.94 -29.46
CA THR A 130 14.66 -4.18 -28.26
C THR A 130 13.62 -3.09 -27.96
N GLY A 131 13.14 -2.37 -28.98
CA GLY A 131 12.09 -1.35 -28.81
C GLY A 131 10.77 -1.93 -28.32
N ILE A 132 10.30 -3.02 -28.89
CA ILE A 132 9.08 -3.70 -28.51
C ILE A 132 9.19 -4.23 -27.07
N MET A 133 10.28 -4.91 -26.75
CA MET A 133 10.52 -5.45 -25.41
C MET A 133 10.58 -4.35 -24.36
N LYS A 134 11.23 -3.21 -24.65
CA LYS A 134 11.30 -2.08 -23.75
C LYS A 134 9.91 -1.52 -23.42
N ASN A 135 9.07 -1.30 -24.44
CA ASN A 135 7.72 -0.78 -24.24
C ASN A 135 6.82 -1.77 -23.48
N ARG A 136 6.86 -3.05 -23.84
CA ARG A 136 6.10 -4.09 -23.15
C ARG A 136 6.55 -4.29 -21.72
N MET A 137 7.83 -4.20 -21.45
CA MET A 137 8.35 -4.30 -20.09
C MET A 137 7.96 -3.07 -19.25
N ALA A 138 7.94 -1.87 -19.81
CA ALA A 138 7.49 -0.67 -19.13
C ALA A 138 6.00 -0.76 -18.75
N ASP A 139 5.15 -1.20 -19.69
CA ASP A 139 3.72 -1.43 -19.42
C ASP A 139 3.50 -2.53 -18.37
N PHE A 140 4.23 -3.64 -18.47
CA PHE A 140 4.19 -4.73 -17.48
C PHE A 140 4.54 -4.23 -16.07
N MET A 141 5.63 -3.47 -15.92
CA MET A 141 6.07 -2.95 -14.63
C MET A 141 5.07 -1.97 -14.03
N GLU A 142 4.50 -1.07 -14.85
CA GLU A 142 3.46 -0.13 -14.36
C GLU A 142 2.20 -0.87 -13.95
N SER A 143 1.73 -1.83 -14.76
CA SER A 143 0.56 -2.66 -14.47
C SER A 143 0.76 -3.51 -13.21
N TYR A 144 1.96 -4.05 -13.02
CA TYR A 144 2.34 -4.78 -11.81
C TYR A 144 2.27 -3.89 -10.56
N GLN A 145 2.91 -2.71 -10.61
CA GLN A 145 2.91 -1.77 -9.48
C GLN A 145 1.50 -1.28 -9.15
N ARG A 146 0.66 -1.02 -10.14
CA ARG A 146 -0.75 -0.64 -9.95
C ARG A 146 -1.54 -1.77 -9.27
N SER A 147 -1.36 -3.01 -9.72
CA SER A 147 -1.99 -4.18 -9.13
C SER A 147 -1.52 -4.42 -7.69
N LYS A 148 -0.23 -4.23 -7.42
CA LYS A 148 0.36 -4.34 -6.08
C LYS A 148 -0.14 -3.24 -5.14
N ALA A 149 -0.25 -2.00 -5.63
CA ALA A 149 -0.83 -0.90 -4.86
C ALA A 149 -2.27 -1.18 -4.47
N ARG A 150 -3.08 -1.66 -5.42
CA ARG A 150 -4.47 -2.08 -5.16
C ARG A 150 -4.56 -3.21 -4.14
N LEU A 151 -3.69 -4.21 -4.23
CA LEU A 151 -3.63 -5.33 -3.29
C LEU A 151 -3.34 -4.84 -1.86
N PHE A 152 -2.49 -3.84 -1.70
CA PHE A 152 -2.14 -3.30 -0.38
C PHE A 152 -3.30 -2.55 0.30
N PHE A 153 -4.26 -2.01 -0.46
CA PHE A 153 -5.46 -1.41 0.10
C PHE A 153 -6.53 -2.44 0.45
N LEU A 154 -6.79 -3.43 -0.40
CA LEU A 154 -7.92 -4.34 -0.29
C LEU A 154 -7.86 -5.23 0.96
N ASP A 155 -9.00 -5.72 1.40
CA ASP A 155 -9.15 -6.54 2.61
C ASP A 155 -8.81 -8.03 2.43
N GLY A 156 -8.59 -8.48 1.19
CA GLY A 156 -8.33 -9.90 0.86
C GLY A 156 -9.58 -10.72 0.58
N SER A 157 -10.78 -10.13 0.63
CA SER A 157 -12.05 -10.85 0.36
C SER A 157 -12.27 -11.16 -1.12
N GLN A 158 -11.56 -10.48 -2.01
CA GLN A 158 -11.67 -10.63 -3.45
C GLN A 158 -11.19 -11.99 -3.98
N ASP A 159 -10.26 -12.64 -3.29
CA ASP A 159 -9.76 -13.98 -3.60
C ASP A 159 -9.24 -14.63 -2.31
N SER A 160 -9.54 -15.91 -2.13
CA SER A 160 -9.06 -16.72 -0.98
C SER A 160 -7.53 -16.80 -0.90
N LYS A 161 -6.83 -16.56 -2.01
CA LYS A 161 -5.37 -16.54 -2.11
C LYS A 161 -4.79 -15.13 -2.02
N ALA A 162 -5.62 -14.08 -2.02
CA ALA A 162 -5.15 -12.72 -1.92
C ALA A 162 -4.64 -12.41 -0.51
N MET A 163 -3.62 -11.54 -0.45
CA MET A 163 -3.11 -11.03 0.82
C MET A 163 -4.12 -10.06 1.42
N PRO A 164 -4.45 -10.20 2.72
CA PRO A 164 -5.18 -9.18 3.44
C PRO A 164 -4.35 -7.89 3.54
N GLY A 165 -4.83 -6.81 2.94
CA GLY A 165 -4.14 -5.51 2.96
C GLY A 165 -4.64 -4.61 4.08
N LEU A 166 -4.50 -3.29 3.87
CA LEU A 166 -4.76 -2.26 4.88
C LEU A 166 -6.19 -2.30 5.42
N GLN A 167 -7.19 -2.53 4.57
CA GLN A 167 -8.60 -2.57 4.98
C GLN A 167 -8.94 -3.76 5.88
N SER A 168 -8.14 -4.83 5.89
CA SER A 168 -8.31 -5.94 6.84
C SER A 168 -7.77 -5.61 8.23
N ILE A 169 -6.77 -4.73 8.29
CA ILE A 169 -6.14 -4.29 9.54
C ILE A 169 -6.91 -3.10 10.14
N ILE A 170 -7.20 -2.09 9.31
CA ILE A 170 -7.91 -0.87 9.68
C ILE A 170 -9.29 -0.91 9.02
N THR A 171 -10.27 -1.48 9.70
CA THR A 171 -11.63 -1.67 9.19
C THR A 171 -12.53 -0.50 9.59
N GLN A 172 -13.68 -0.38 8.93
CA GLN A 172 -14.70 0.61 9.30
C GLN A 172 -15.39 0.27 10.64
N THR A 173 -15.35 -1.00 11.07
CA THR A 173 -15.95 -1.49 12.32
C THR A 173 -14.86 -1.97 13.28
N PRO A 174 -14.32 -1.12 14.14
CA PRO A 174 -13.16 -1.44 14.99
C PRO A 174 -13.41 -2.53 16.01
N ALA A 175 -14.65 -2.66 16.53
CA ALA A 175 -15.00 -3.60 17.57
C ALA A 175 -15.35 -5.00 17.07
N VAL A 176 -15.48 -5.22 15.75
CA VAL A 176 -15.95 -6.48 15.18
C VAL A 176 -14.86 -7.18 14.41
N GLY A 177 -14.80 -8.51 14.51
CA GLY A 177 -13.90 -9.36 13.75
C GLY A 177 -12.56 -9.62 14.43
N THR A 178 -11.64 -10.22 13.68
CA THR A 178 -10.29 -10.60 14.11
C THR A 178 -9.25 -9.94 13.26
N THR A 179 -8.14 -9.54 13.87
CA THR A 179 -6.95 -9.05 13.13
C THR A 179 -5.73 -9.77 13.68
N GLY A 180 -4.96 -10.40 12.80
CA GLY A 180 -3.82 -11.21 13.22
C GLY A 180 -4.20 -12.36 14.17
N GLY A 181 -5.38 -12.98 14.00
CA GLY A 181 -5.86 -14.06 14.87
C GLY A 181 -6.38 -13.60 16.24
N ILE A 182 -6.27 -12.33 16.61
CA ILE A 182 -6.74 -11.78 17.87
C ILE A 182 -8.13 -11.15 17.67
N SER A 183 -9.11 -11.53 18.50
CA SER A 183 -10.46 -10.98 18.45
C SER A 183 -10.50 -9.54 18.96
N ARG A 184 -11.02 -8.61 18.15
CA ARG A 184 -11.17 -7.20 18.50
C ARG A 184 -12.31 -6.95 19.48
N SER A 185 -13.32 -7.82 19.49
CA SER A 185 -14.43 -7.75 20.43
C SER A 185 -14.04 -8.23 21.84
N ALA A 186 -13.18 -9.27 21.92
CA ALA A 186 -12.71 -9.79 23.21
C ALA A 186 -11.64 -8.89 23.85
N TYR A 187 -10.85 -8.21 23.01
CA TYR A 187 -9.74 -7.38 23.47
C TYR A 187 -9.87 -5.93 23.00
N PRO A 188 -10.50 -5.03 23.76
CA PRO A 188 -10.70 -3.62 23.39
C PRO A 188 -9.38 -2.85 23.15
N TRP A 189 -8.29 -3.27 23.77
CA TRP A 189 -6.96 -2.71 23.54
C TRP A 189 -6.39 -3.03 22.15
N TRP A 190 -6.97 -4.04 21.44
CA TRP A 190 -6.62 -4.44 20.08
C TRP A 190 -7.56 -3.83 19.05
N GLN A 191 -8.02 -2.62 19.28
CA GLN A 191 -8.90 -1.89 18.37
C GLN A 191 -8.18 -0.63 17.86
N HIS A 192 -8.35 -0.35 16.57
CA HIS A 192 -7.94 0.91 15.97
C HIS A 192 -9.04 1.96 16.19
N ARG A 193 -8.72 3.23 15.93
CA ARG A 193 -9.67 4.33 16.09
C ARG A 193 -10.39 4.60 14.79
N VAL A 194 -11.72 4.84 14.88
CA VAL A 194 -12.56 5.11 13.70
C VAL A 194 -13.52 6.25 14.01
N ASN A 195 -13.64 7.19 13.07
CA ASN A 195 -14.74 8.14 13.02
C ASN A 195 -15.08 8.43 11.55
N LEU A 196 -16.23 7.95 11.09
CA LEU A 196 -16.68 8.06 9.70
C LEU A 196 -17.68 9.20 9.48
N ASN A 197 -18.02 9.94 10.55
CA ASN A 197 -19.07 10.95 10.53
C ASN A 197 -18.50 12.35 10.80
N LEU A 198 -17.36 12.66 10.23
CA LEU A 198 -16.81 14.01 10.34
C LEU A 198 -17.60 14.95 9.43
N THR A 199 -18.07 16.05 10.00
CA THR A 199 -18.77 17.09 9.27
C THR A 199 -17.81 18.28 9.09
N PRO A 200 -17.30 18.50 7.87
CA PRO A 200 -16.43 19.65 7.60
C PRO A 200 -17.15 20.98 7.87
N SER A 201 -16.49 21.90 8.54
CA SER A 201 -17.02 23.25 8.76
C SER A 201 -15.89 24.27 8.72
N ALA A 202 -15.90 25.06 7.66
CA ALA A 202 -14.92 26.14 7.46
C ALA A 202 -14.96 27.19 8.60
N GLU A 203 -16.14 27.48 9.14
CA GLU A 203 -16.30 28.46 10.22
C GLU A 203 -15.72 27.98 11.55
N ASN A 204 -16.00 26.72 11.91
CA ASN A 204 -15.65 26.15 13.21
C ASN A 204 -14.33 25.37 13.22
N GLN A 205 -13.72 25.12 12.06
CA GLN A 205 -12.52 24.29 11.89
C GLN A 205 -12.69 22.91 12.56
N SER A 206 -13.82 22.27 12.32
CA SER A 206 -14.23 21.04 13.02
C SER A 206 -13.24 19.92 12.81
N MET A 207 -12.74 19.71 11.58
CA MET A 207 -11.75 18.66 11.28
C MET A 207 -10.40 18.96 11.93
N CYS A 208 -9.90 20.19 11.82
CA CYS A 208 -8.62 20.56 12.42
C CYS A 208 -8.61 20.38 13.93
N ARG A 209 -9.68 20.81 14.63
CA ARG A 209 -9.82 20.64 16.08
C ARG A 209 -9.97 19.17 16.47
N PHE A 210 -10.72 18.41 15.67
CA PHE A 210 -10.87 16.97 15.87
C PHE A 210 -9.51 16.28 15.82
N PHE A 211 -8.73 16.53 14.77
CA PHE A 211 -7.41 15.90 14.62
C PHE A 211 -6.43 16.30 15.70
N GLN A 212 -6.45 17.53 16.20
CA GLN A 212 -5.63 17.94 17.35
C GLN A 212 -5.94 17.12 18.60
N THR A 213 -7.20 16.80 18.82
CA THR A 213 -7.62 15.97 19.97
C THR A 213 -7.29 14.51 19.71
N GLU A 214 -7.58 14.02 18.52
CA GLU A 214 -7.38 12.64 18.12
C GLU A 214 -5.91 12.22 18.11
N LEU A 215 -5.03 13.12 17.70
CA LEU A 215 -3.57 12.90 17.77
C LEU A 215 -3.07 12.60 19.17
N ARG A 216 -3.64 13.25 20.20
CA ARG A 216 -3.30 12.96 21.59
C ARG A 216 -3.71 11.53 21.95
N GLN A 217 -4.85 11.07 21.43
CA GLN A 217 -5.34 9.72 21.67
C GLN A 217 -4.49 8.67 20.94
N LEU A 218 -4.14 8.91 19.68
CA LEU A 218 -3.25 8.02 18.91
C LEU A 218 -1.86 7.89 19.54
N ARG A 219 -1.40 8.96 20.20
CA ARG A 219 -0.10 9.00 20.89
C ARG A 219 -0.13 8.44 22.31
N LYS A 220 -1.32 8.23 22.89
CA LYS A 220 -1.50 7.82 24.29
C LYS A 220 -0.67 6.58 24.66
N TYR A 221 -0.57 5.62 23.74
CA TYR A 221 0.16 4.38 23.96
C TYR A 221 1.47 4.32 23.16
N SER A 222 2.22 5.42 23.15
CA SER A 222 3.50 5.52 22.45
C SER A 222 3.42 5.42 20.91
N GLY A 223 2.21 5.57 20.34
CA GLY A 223 2.03 5.71 18.90
C GLY A 223 2.69 7.00 18.38
N ARG A 224 3.22 6.95 17.18
CA ARG A 224 3.72 8.13 16.45
C ARG A 224 3.25 8.04 15.01
N PRO A 225 1.98 8.39 14.75
CA PRO A 225 1.49 8.38 13.38
C PRO A 225 2.36 9.29 12.52
N SER A 226 2.85 8.72 11.42
CA SER A 226 3.85 9.34 10.55
C SER A 226 3.30 9.62 9.15
N LYS A 227 2.21 8.96 8.76
CA LYS A 227 1.63 9.07 7.43
C LYS A 227 0.11 9.16 7.51
N ALA A 228 -0.45 10.07 6.72
CA ALA A 228 -1.89 10.19 6.49
C ALA A 228 -2.15 10.09 4.99
N ILE A 229 -2.82 9.02 4.57
CA ILE A 229 -3.23 8.79 3.18
C ILE A 229 -4.71 9.06 3.04
N CYS A 230 -5.06 9.96 2.14
CA CYS A 230 -6.41 10.47 1.97
C CYS A 230 -6.93 10.31 0.55
N GLY A 231 -8.24 10.16 0.43
CA GLY A 231 -8.92 10.34 -0.85
C GLY A 231 -9.15 11.82 -1.19
N SER A 232 -9.47 12.11 -2.44
CA SER A 232 -9.60 13.47 -2.97
C SER A 232 -10.65 14.30 -2.24
N SER A 233 -11.83 13.72 -2.00
CA SER A 233 -12.94 14.42 -1.32
C SER A 233 -12.59 14.81 0.11
N PHE A 234 -11.89 13.94 0.83
CA PHE A 234 -11.44 14.20 2.20
C PHE A 234 -10.41 15.33 2.23
N LEU A 235 -9.43 15.27 1.34
CA LEU A 235 -8.38 16.28 1.26
C LEU A 235 -8.94 17.65 0.91
N ASN A 236 -9.83 17.73 -0.10
CA ASN A 236 -10.50 18.97 -0.48
C ASN A 236 -11.30 19.60 0.68
N ALA A 237 -11.97 18.78 1.50
CA ALA A 237 -12.70 19.25 2.66
C ALA A 237 -11.75 19.83 3.72
N LEU A 238 -10.63 19.17 3.97
CA LEU A 238 -9.60 19.64 4.89
C LEU A 238 -8.95 20.94 4.39
N GLU A 239 -8.62 21.01 3.10
CA GLU A 239 -8.09 22.21 2.46
C GLU A 239 -9.03 23.40 2.62
N THR A 240 -10.32 23.20 2.38
CA THR A 240 -11.33 24.25 2.53
C THR A 240 -11.35 24.84 3.95
N GLU A 241 -11.24 24.01 4.99
CA GLU A 241 -11.15 24.48 6.37
C GLU A 241 -9.86 25.26 6.65
N VAL A 242 -8.74 24.80 6.13
CA VAL A 242 -7.44 25.45 6.31
C VAL A 242 -7.40 26.80 5.60
N TYR A 243 -7.94 26.89 4.38
CA TYR A 243 -8.02 28.15 3.61
C TYR A 243 -8.91 29.20 4.27
N ALA A 244 -10.06 28.80 4.81
CA ALA A 244 -11.04 29.72 5.38
C ALA A 244 -10.50 30.55 6.55
N LYS A 245 -9.49 30.08 7.25
CA LYS A 245 -8.89 30.76 8.41
C LYS A 245 -7.52 31.38 8.13
N GLY A 246 -7.02 31.31 6.91
CA GLY A 246 -5.72 31.88 6.57
C GLY A 246 -4.55 31.27 7.38
N VAL A 247 -4.70 30.06 7.91
CA VAL A 247 -3.67 29.32 8.67
C VAL A 247 -2.64 28.69 7.71
N LEU A 248 -2.38 29.34 6.60
CA LEU A 248 -1.28 29.02 5.72
C LEU A 248 -0.01 29.57 6.34
N THR A 249 0.68 28.76 7.09
CA THR A 249 2.11 28.99 7.30
C THR A 249 2.79 28.74 5.96
N GLN A 250 3.01 29.80 5.22
CA GLN A 250 3.79 29.79 3.97
C GLN A 250 5.23 29.43 4.31
N THR A 251 5.51 28.13 4.42
CA THR A 251 6.87 27.62 4.36
C THR A 251 7.28 27.62 2.89
N GLY A 252 7.68 28.78 2.36
CA GLY A 252 8.08 28.81 0.96
C GLY A 252 8.24 30.19 0.32
N PHE A 253 8.19 31.29 1.06
CA PHE A 253 8.64 32.58 0.53
C PHE A 253 10.17 32.69 0.59
N GLN A 254 10.85 31.84 -0.13
CA GLN A 254 12.23 32.08 -0.55
C GLN A 254 12.27 32.08 -2.07
N ASN A 255 11.63 33.08 -2.71
CA ASN A 255 12.19 33.68 -3.90
C ASN A 255 11.21 34.72 -4.46
N LYS A 256 11.76 35.88 -4.73
CA LYS A 256 11.11 37.03 -5.30
C LYS A 256 10.27 36.68 -6.53
N GLY A 257 8.95 36.90 -6.46
CA GLY A 257 8.15 37.20 -7.65
C GLY A 257 7.42 36.04 -8.32
N GLN A 258 7.29 34.87 -7.71
CA GLN A 258 6.39 33.81 -8.24
C GLN A 258 5.26 33.54 -7.24
N THR A 259 4.05 33.90 -7.64
CA THR A 259 2.82 33.48 -6.96
C THR A 259 2.57 32.03 -7.33
N THR A 260 2.99 31.09 -6.49
CA THR A 260 2.66 29.68 -6.67
C THR A 260 1.26 29.45 -6.13
N PHE A 261 0.29 29.31 -7.02
CA PHE A 261 -1.04 28.81 -6.67
C PHE A 261 -0.94 27.31 -6.39
N GLY A 262 -1.25 26.89 -5.16
CA GLY A 262 -1.33 25.50 -4.76
C GLY A 262 -0.73 25.25 -3.38
N MET A 263 -1.44 24.50 -2.52
CA MET A 263 -0.84 24.00 -1.29
C MET A 263 0.11 22.86 -1.65
N ALA A 264 1.39 23.04 -1.41
CA ALA A 264 2.36 21.98 -1.66
C ALA A 264 2.10 20.77 -0.74
N LYS A 265 1.75 20.99 0.53
CA LYS A 265 1.51 19.92 1.52
C LYS A 265 0.78 20.46 2.75
N ILE A 266 -0.22 19.72 3.24
CA ILE A 266 -0.85 19.98 4.53
C ILE A 266 -0.18 19.07 5.56
N SER A 267 0.45 19.66 6.57
CA SER A 267 0.97 18.93 7.71
C SER A 267 0.33 19.45 9.00
N LEU A 268 -0.18 18.55 9.82
CA LEU A 268 -0.57 18.88 11.19
C LEU A 268 0.59 18.64 12.14
N LEU A 269 0.76 19.53 13.13
CA LEU A 269 1.84 19.46 14.11
C LEU A 269 1.83 18.09 14.81
N GLY A 270 2.79 17.23 14.44
CA GLY A 270 2.94 15.91 15.00
C GLY A 270 2.24 14.77 14.29
N LEU A 271 1.56 15.04 13.20
CA LEU A 271 1.14 14.08 12.20
C LEU A 271 2.03 14.35 10.98
N GLY A 272 2.37 13.31 10.24
CA GLY A 272 3.02 13.49 8.96
C GLY A 272 2.19 14.31 7.97
N GLU A 273 2.62 14.37 6.75
CA GLU A 273 1.92 15.03 5.68
C GLU A 273 0.65 14.25 5.29
N PHE A 274 -0.45 14.97 5.02
CA PHE A 274 -1.61 14.41 4.36
C PHE A 274 -1.29 14.30 2.87
N GLU A 275 -1.35 13.10 2.34
CA GLU A 275 -1.01 12.80 0.97
C GLU A 275 -2.21 12.15 0.28
N TRP A 276 -2.51 12.63 -0.91
CA TRP A 276 -3.55 12.05 -1.74
C TRP A 276 -3.05 10.79 -2.43
N ASP A 277 -3.88 9.74 -2.41
CA ASP A 277 -3.63 8.52 -3.17
C ASP A 277 -4.78 8.29 -4.15
N PRO A 278 -4.52 8.30 -5.46
CA PRO A 278 -5.54 8.07 -6.49
C PRO A 278 -6.26 6.73 -6.34
N MET A 279 -5.57 5.72 -5.83
CA MET A 279 -6.14 4.38 -5.65
C MET A 279 -7.34 4.37 -4.69
N LEU A 280 -7.39 5.27 -3.70
CA LEU A 280 -8.56 5.40 -2.82
C LEU A 280 -9.79 5.91 -3.58
N ASP A 281 -9.60 6.81 -4.52
CA ASP A 281 -10.68 7.32 -5.37
C ASP A 281 -11.17 6.25 -6.34
N ASP A 282 -10.26 5.48 -6.94
CA ASP A 282 -10.59 4.33 -7.80
C ASP A 282 -11.36 3.22 -7.07
N LEU A 283 -11.10 3.04 -5.77
CA LEU A 283 -11.83 2.12 -4.91
C LEU A 283 -13.16 2.69 -4.37
N GLY A 284 -13.53 3.92 -4.76
CA GLY A 284 -14.74 4.60 -4.28
C GLY A 284 -14.64 5.07 -2.82
N GLN A 285 -13.46 5.18 -2.27
CA GLN A 285 -13.17 5.59 -0.89
C GLN A 285 -12.59 7.00 -0.79
N GLY A 286 -12.91 7.86 -1.73
CA GLY A 286 -12.43 9.24 -1.78
C GLY A 286 -12.75 10.09 -0.55
N LYS A 287 -13.71 9.67 0.27
CA LYS A 287 -14.10 10.32 1.53
C LYS A 287 -13.30 9.85 2.76
N LEU A 288 -12.40 8.88 2.61
CA LEU A 288 -11.68 8.27 3.73
C LEU A 288 -10.25 8.80 3.83
N CYS A 289 -9.73 8.75 5.06
CA CYS A 289 -8.35 9.05 5.40
C CYS A 289 -7.81 8.00 6.38
N TYR A 290 -6.71 7.38 6.02
CA TYR A 290 -5.98 6.42 6.83
C TYR A 290 -4.78 7.11 7.49
N ILE A 291 -4.75 7.09 8.82
CA ILE A 291 -3.62 7.60 9.61
C ILE A 291 -2.86 6.42 10.18
N MET A 292 -1.57 6.33 9.86
CA MET A 292 -0.75 5.15 10.15
C MET A 292 0.57 5.50 10.84
N ASP A 293 1.02 4.57 11.67
CA ASP A 293 2.38 4.56 12.27
C ASP A 293 3.23 3.50 11.54
N ASP A 294 4.25 3.95 10.81
CA ASP A 294 5.19 3.12 10.03
C ASP A 294 5.99 2.10 10.85
N ARG A 295 6.15 2.37 12.13
CA ARG A 295 6.86 1.45 13.02
C ARG A 295 6.01 0.24 13.37
N ARG A 296 4.68 0.35 13.27
CA ARG A 296 3.71 -0.63 13.77
C ARG A 296 2.98 -1.39 12.66
N ILE A 297 2.75 -0.74 11.50
CA ILE A 297 2.26 -1.43 10.30
C ILE A 297 3.41 -1.60 9.33
N LYS A 298 3.64 -2.82 8.87
CA LYS A 298 4.73 -3.15 7.96
C LYS A 298 4.27 -4.16 6.93
N VAL A 299 4.76 -3.99 5.72
CA VAL A 299 4.75 -5.05 4.71
C VAL A 299 6.00 -5.88 4.90
N ARG A 300 5.81 -7.20 4.99
CA ARG A 300 6.90 -8.16 5.20
C ARG A 300 6.94 -9.13 4.00
N PRO A 301 7.82 -8.87 3.03
CA PRO A 301 8.11 -9.85 2.00
C PRO A 301 8.95 -11.00 2.56
N MET A 302 8.82 -12.18 1.98
CA MET A 302 9.71 -13.30 2.27
C MET A 302 11.10 -13.03 1.67
N GLU A 303 12.14 -13.44 2.37
CA GLU A 303 13.51 -13.34 1.87
C GLU A 303 13.65 -14.10 0.54
N ASP A 304 14.31 -13.49 -0.44
CA ASP A 304 14.51 -13.98 -1.80
C ASP A 304 13.24 -14.16 -2.67
N GLU A 305 12.07 -13.73 -2.18
CA GLU A 305 10.79 -13.79 -2.92
C GLU A 305 10.11 -12.41 -3.07
N ASP A 306 10.88 -11.33 -2.88
CA ASP A 306 10.41 -9.95 -3.05
C ASP A 306 10.65 -9.50 -4.49
N ASP A 307 9.54 -9.37 -5.26
CA ASP A 307 9.56 -8.99 -6.69
C ASP A 307 10.52 -9.84 -7.54
N LYS A 308 10.51 -11.15 -7.30
CA LYS A 308 11.38 -12.10 -7.97
C LYS A 308 10.94 -12.31 -9.42
N VAL A 309 11.86 -12.06 -10.32
CA VAL A 309 11.66 -12.32 -11.74
C VAL A 309 12.05 -13.76 -12.05
N LEU A 310 11.11 -14.52 -12.61
CA LEU A 310 11.40 -15.85 -13.11
C LEU A 310 11.96 -15.75 -14.52
N VAL A 311 12.95 -16.60 -14.80
CA VAL A 311 13.56 -16.66 -16.13
C VAL A 311 12.47 -17.02 -17.15
N PRO A 312 12.39 -16.32 -18.31
CA PRO A 312 11.41 -16.65 -19.33
C PRO A 312 11.53 -18.11 -19.78
N GLU A 313 10.46 -18.85 -19.59
CA GLU A 313 10.40 -20.26 -20.00
C GLU A 313 9.45 -20.43 -21.18
N ARG A 314 9.78 -21.36 -22.04
CA ARG A 314 8.89 -21.82 -23.09
C ARG A 314 8.19 -23.09 -22.64
N PRO A 315 6.86 -23.06 -22.40
CA PRO A 315 6.12 -24.27 -22.10
C PRO A 315 6.18 -25.27 -23.24
N TYR A 316 6.28 -26.55 -22.90
CA TYR A 316 6.19 -27.63 -23.88
C TYR A 316 4.83 -27.54 -24.62
N ASN A 317 4.82 -27.62 -25.94
CA ASN A 317 3.65 -27.49 -26.82
C ASN A 317 3.05 -26.08 -27.01
N TYR A 318 3.63 -25.02 -26.48
CA TYR A 318 3.16 -23.66 -26.72
C TYR A 318 4.25 -22.83 -27.42
N LEU A 319 3.84 -22.05 -28.41
CA LEU A 319 4.72 -21.11 -29.14
C LEU A 319 4.61 -19.72 -28.52
N VAL A 320 4.94 -19.63 -27.23
CA VAL A 320 4.90 -18.40 -26.44
C VAL A 320 6.10 -18.32 -25.52
N PHE A 321 6.51 -17.11 -25.17
CA PHE A 321 7.43 -16.85 -24.08
C PHE A 321 6.63 -16.35 -22.88
N LEU A 322 6.84 -16.97 -21.71
CA LEU A 322 6.24 -16.57 -20.44
C LEU A 322 7.27 -15.80 -19.63
N TYR A 323 6.91 -14.59 -19.24
CA TYR A 323 7.68 -13.78 -18.31
C TYR A 323 6.83 -13.58 -17.05
N ASN A 324 7.34 -14.01 -15.91
CA ASN A 324 6.60 -13.97 -14.66
C ASN A 324 7.40 -13.21 -13.59
N MET A 325 6.67 -12.43 -12.80
CA MET A 325 7.17 -11.82 -11.59
C MET A 325 6.34 -12.34 -10.41
N THR A 326 7.00 -12.82 -9.37
CA THR A 326 6.36 -13.34 -8.17
C THR A 326 6.68 -12.48 -6.97
N TRP A 327 5.71 -12.35 -6.09
CA TRP A 327 5.85 -11.67 -4.83
C TRP A 327 5.18 -12.49 -3.74
N THR A 328 5.92 -12.77 -2.67
CA THR A 328 5.41 -13.51 -1.50
C THR A 328 5.54 -12.64 -0.29
N GLY A 329 4.45 -12.40 0.41
CA GLY A 329 4.50 -11.54 1.58
C GLY A 329 3.21 -11.45 2.36
N VAL A 330 3.23 -10.58 3.37
CA VAL A 330 2.11 -10.34 4.27
C VAL A 330 2.17 -8.92 4.84
N MET A 331 1.03 -8.33 5.10
CA MET A 331 0.93 -7.09 5.87
C MET A 331 0.66 -7.41 7.34
N THR A 332 1.47 -6.87 8.24
CA THR A 332 1.39 -7.13 9.68
C THR A 332 1.22 -5.85 10.47
N SER A 333 0.54 -5.94 11.60
CA SER A 333 0.47 -4.85 12.58
C SER A 333 0.83 -5.37 13.97
N GLU A 334 1.72 -4.67 14.65
CA GLU A 334 2.12 -4.94 16.03
C GLU A 334 1.25 -4.18 17.05
N GLN A 335 0.58 -3.10 16.61
CA GLN A 335 -0.21 -2.24 17.46
C GLN A 335 -1.32 -1.58 16.66
N LEU A 336 -2.59 -1.78 17.05
CA LEU A 336 -3.75 -1.21 16.35
C LEU A 336 -4.22 0.13 16.93
N ASN A 337 -4.12 0.34 18.22
CA ASN A 337 -4.65 1.53 18.89
C ASN A 337 -3.99 2.87 18.51
N CYS A 338 -2.86 2.83 17.80
CA CYS A 338 -2.21 3.99 17.21
C CYS A 338 -2.56 4.24 15.74
N GLN A 339 -3.43 3.40 15.17
CA GLN A 339 -3.92 3.52 13.80
C GLN A 339 -5.31 4.15 13.80
N GLY A 340 -5.63 4.89 12.75
CA GLY A 340 -6.91 5.56 12.63
C GLY A 340 -7.50 5.52 11.24
N LEU A 341 -8.84 5.42 11.15
CA LEU A 341 -9.64 5.58 9.95
C LEU A 341 -10.66 6.68 10.16
N TYR A 342 -10.62 7.67 9.32
CA TYR A 342 -11.48 8.83 9.40
C TYR A 342 -12.21 9.05 8.09
N GLY A 343 -13.47 9.46 8.18
CA GLY A 343 -14.30 9.71 7.01
C GLY A 343 -15.18 10.93 7.18
N ILE A 344 -15.49 11.57 6.09
CA ILE A 344 -16.46 12.66 6.00
C ILE A 344 -17.82 12.14 5.53
N ASN A 345 -18.87 12.80 5.98
CA ASN A 345 -20.24 12.49 5.54
C ASN A 345 -20.48 12.78 4.04
#